data_a20811e5fd9dac28df5d33cf683e88d9
#
_entry.id   a20811e5fd9dac28df5d33cf683e88d9
#
_cell.length_a   1.000
_cell.length_b   1.000
_cell.length_c   1.000
_cell.angle_alpha   90.00
_cell.angle_beta   90.00
_cell.angle_gamma   90.00
#
_symmetry.space_group_name_H-M   'P 1'
#
loop_
_entity.id
_entity.type
_entity.pdbx_description
1 polymer ?
#
loop_
_entity_poly.entity_id
_entity_poly.type
_entity_poly.pdbx_seq_one_letter_code
_entity_poly.pdbx_strand_id
1 'polypeptide(L)'
;MFKALPEDLKMGDYVSWGTSASDARGKIVDIRTDGEVQSSISDYTLTGTPRDPVYVIKLVQKDQDGKDVLTEQTVIHRADALRVIPDPIKSMKTFFSAEIKAKENGVVEGYLVRFGNSNDTDLEKDYFTKSTDFGFEFDNGESHKLGLYYNHGMDKTLGTKKIGYGTVKMDDKGLWYSAQLDMADEYSKMIYDLAKKGQLGFSSGSASHMVEREMMGKAFEIKRWALAEASLTPTPAESRNMVEAKRYFDEEGRFVDYTDKEKREMSKKSEDEYEMDSHEVDN
;
A
#
# COMPACT_ATOMS: atom_id res chain seq x y z
N MET A 1 1.04 21.79 12.20
CA MET A 1 0.54 20.45 12.47
C MET A 1 -0.88 20.61 12.94
N PHE A 2 -1.87 20.17 12.15
CA PHE A 2 -3.29 20.43 12.42
C PHE A 2 -3.77 19.52 13.56
N LYS A 3 -4.44 20.10 14.55
CA LYS A 3 -5.17 19.40 15.61
C LYS A 3 -6.53 18.99 15.04
N ALA A 4 -7.09 17.85 15.49
CA ALA A 4 -8.42 17.44 15.07
C ALA A 4 -9.49 18.37 15.67
N LEU A 5 -10.52 18.63 14.89
CA LEU A 5 -11.75 19.27 15.38
C LEU A 5 -12.74 18.17 15.84
N PRO A 6 -13.67 18.48 16.76
CA PRO A 6 -14.64 17.48 17.22
C PRO A 6 -15.43 16.80 16.10
N GLU A 7 -15.73 17.48 14.99
CA GLU A 7 -16.41 16.96 13.83
C GLU A 7 -15.57 15.99 12.99
N ASP A 8 -14.25 16.01 13.12
CA ASP A 8 -13.33 15.13 12.40
C ASP A 8 -13.18 13.75 13.05
N LEU A 9 -13.61 13.60 14.32
CA LEU A 9 -13.38 12.42 15.14
C LEU A 9 -14.66 11.59 15.30
N LYS A 10 -14.54 10.27 15.04
CA LYS A 10 -15.67 9.33 15.10
C LYS A 10 -15.31 8.10 15.96
N MET A 11 -16.36 7.46 16.48
CA MET A 11 -16.23 6.12 17.08
C MET A 11 -15.53 5.16 16.11
N GLY A 12 -14.50 4.47 16.61
CA GLY A 12 -13.73 3.52 15.81
C GLY A 12 -12.47 4.08 15.17
N ASP A 13 -12.31 5.40 15.11
CA ASP A 13 -11.09 6.03 14.59
C ASP A 13 -9.88 5.71 15.47
N TYR A 14 -8.73 5.51 14.82
CA TYR A 14 -7.46 5.46 15.50
C TYR A 14 -6.86 6.86 15.59
N VAL A 15 -6.31 7.16 16.75
CA VAL A 15 -5.76 8.49 17.06
C VAL A 15 -4.40 8.37 17.75
N SER A 16 -3.60 9.43 17.63
CA SER A 16 -2.37 9.61 18.39
C SER A 16 -2.38 10.93 19.15
N TRP A 17 -1.61 10.97 20.24
CA TRP A 17 -1.37 12.17 21.03
C TRP A 17 0.04 12.14 21.62
N GLY A 18 0.60 13.34 21.89
CA GLY A 18 1.93 13.45 22.49
C GLY A 18 1.92 13.08 23.96
N THR A 19 2.94 12.34 24.39
CA THR A 19 3.29 12.12 25.80
C THR A 19 4.69 12.68 26.07
N SER A 20 5.12 12.67 27.33
CA SER A 20 6.46 13.14 27.71
C SER A 20 7.61 12.32 27.10
N ALA A 21 7.34 11.08 26.71
CA ALA A 21 8.35 10.15 26.20
C ALA A 21 8.25 9.87 24.68
N SER A 22 7.04 9.88 24.12
CA SER A 22 6.78 9.56 22.70
C SER A 22 5.31 9.86 22.38
N ASP A 23 4.93 9.65 21.11
CA ASP A 23 3.51 9.65 20.73
C ASP A 23 2.85 8.33 21.19
N ALA A 24 1.76 8.43 21.95
CA ALA A 24 0.87 7.33 22.25
C ALA A 24 -0.20 7.18 21.17
N ARG A 25 -0.79 5.99 21.06
CA ARG A 25 -1.80 5.64 20.05
C ARG A 25 -2.94 4.85 20.67
N GLY A 26 -4.13 4.98 20.10
CA GLY A 26 -5.28 4.22 20.55
C GLY A 26 -6.47 4.32 19.61
N LYS A 27 -7.55 3.62 19.95
CA LYS A 27 -8.81 3.60 19.22
C LYS A 27 -9.91 4.26 20.01
N ILE A 28 -10.65 5.19 19.42
CA ILE A 28 -11.84 5.80 20.03
C ILE A 28 -12.91 4.72 20.20
N VAL A 29 -13.30 4.47 21.45
CA VAL A 29 -14.32 3.46 21.78
C VAL A 29 -15.58 4.06 22.38
N ASP A 30 -15.54 5.32 22.83
CA ASP A 30 -16.71 6.07 23.29
C ASP A 30 -16.48 7.58 23.10
N ILE A 31 -17.58 8.34 22.93
CA ILE A 31 -17.60 9.80 22.85
C ILE A 31 -18.66 10.31 23.81
N ARG A 32 -18.23 10.99 24.87
CA ARG A 32 -19.09 11.48 25.92
C ARG A 32 -19.36 12.97 25.75
N THR A 33 -20.62 13.31 25.58
CA THR A 33 -21.11 14.69 25.48
C THR A 33 -21.76 15.21 26.76
N ASP A 34 -21.75 14.41 27.83
CA ASP A 34 -22.26 14.73 29.16
C ASP A 34 -21.53 13.90 30.23
N GLY A 35 -21.67 14.33 31.51
CA GLY A 35 -21.16 13.62 32.66
C GLY A 35 -19.63 13.63 32.80
N GLU A 36 -19.17 13.13 33.93
CA GLU A 36 -17.76 12.95 34.22
C GLU A 36 -17.27 11.58 33.75
N VAL A 37 -16.10 11.55 33.12
CA VAL A 37 -15.45 10.35 32.61
C VAL A 37 -14.06 10.24 33.20
N GLN A 38 -13.69 9.06 33.69
CA GLN A 38 -12.40 8.78 34.27
C GLN A 38 -11.56 7.87 33.39
N SER A 39 -10.25 8.10 33.33
CA SER A 39 -9.27 7.20 32.76
C SER A 39 -9.22 5.88 33.52
N SER A 40 -9.05 4.73 32.90
CA SER A 40 -8.91 3.45 33.58
C SER A 40 -7.52 3.22 34.18
N ILE A 41 -6.55 4.06 33.83
CA ILE A 41 -5.14 3.92 34.24
C ILE A 41 -4.65 5.05 35.13
N SER A 42 -5.54 6.01 35.50
CA SER A 42 -5.21 7.12 36.36
C SER A 42 -6.48 7.72 36.96
N ASP A 43 -6.31 8.56 38.01
CA ASP A 43 -7.41 9.31 38.62
C ASP A 43 -7.82 10.55 37.79
N TYR A 44 -7.30 10.70 36.60
CA TYR A 44 -7.63 11.83 35.74
C TYR A 44 -9.05 11.71 35.19
N THR A 45 -9.82 12.79 35.39
CA THR A 45 -11.22 12.89 34.96
C THR A 45 -11.43 14.09 34.03
N LEU A 46 -12.41 14.00 33.14
CA LEU A 46 -12.90 15.07 32.29
C LEU A 46 -14.42 15.04 32.25
N THR A 47 -15.06 16.22 32.26
CA THR A 47 -16.50 16.34 32.07
C THR A 47 -16.81 16.61 30.60
N GLY A 48 -17.61 15.75 29.96
CA GLY A 48 -18.07 15.94 28.60
C GLY A 48 -19.14 17.03 28.49
N THR A 49 -19.17 17.72 27.36
CA THR A 49 -20.27 18.60 26.94
C THR A 49 -20.53 18.46 25.44
N PRO A 50 -21.72 18.82 24.92
CA PRO A 50 -21.98 18.75 23.47
C PRO A 50 -21.03 19.58 22.60
N ARG A 51 -20.46 20.67 23.15
CA ARG A 51 -19.51 21.54 22.44
C ARG A 51 -18.06 21.11 22.59
N ASP A 52 -17.78 20.34 23.65
CA ASP A 52 -16.45 19.88 23.98
C ASP A 52 -16.52 18.45 24.55
N PRO A 53 -16.70 17.45 23.67
CA PRO A 53 -16.84 16.07 24.04
C PRO A 53 -15.53 15.48 24.60
N VAL A 54 -15.67 14.45 25.44
CA VAL A 54 -14.57 13.61 25.91
C VAL A 54 -14.50 12.35 25.07
N TYR A 55 -13.32 12.07 24.54
CA TYR A 55 -13.04 10.86 23.76
C TYR A 55 -12.40 9.83 24.68
N VAL A 56 -13.05 8.66 24.80
CA VAL A 56 -12.54 7.50 25.53
C VAL A 56 -11.78 6.63 24.54
N ILE A 57 -10.51 6.36 24.82
CA ILE A 57 -9.60 5.75 23.86
C ILE A 57 -8.96 4.53 24.47
N LYS A 58 -9.16 3.34 23.91
CA LYS A 58 -8.40 2.13 24.23
C LYS A 58 -6.97 2.28 23.72
N LEU A 59 -5.98 1.98 24.57
CA LEU A 59 -4.57 2.08 24.21
C LEU A 59 -4.14 0.99 23.23
N VAL A 60 -3.27 1.36 22.29
CA VAL A 60 -2.51 0.41 21.47
C VAL A 60 -1.13 0.25 22.07
N GLN A 61 -0.73 -0.99 22.34
CA GLN A 61 0.58 -1.35 22.89
C GLN A 61 1.22 -2.46 22.06
N LYS A 62 2.51 -2.66 22.24
CA LYS A 62 3.23 -3.80 21.66
C LYS A 62 3.00 -5.03 22.53
N ASP A 63 2.66 -6.16 21.91
CA ASP A 63 2.66 -7.47 22.55
C ASP A 63 4.09 -8.03 22.69
N GLN A 64 4.20 -9.27 23.19
CA GLN A 64 5.49 -9.95 23.37
C GLN A 64 6.24 -10.18 22.05
N ASP A 65 5.53 -10.22 20.92
CA ASP A 65 6.08 -10.39 19.58
C ASP A 65 6.37 -9.05 18.87
N GLY A 66 6.16 -7.92 19.58
CA GLY A 66 6.34 -6.57 19.04
C GLY A 66 5.23 -6.09 18.12
N LYS A 67 4.10 -6.80 18.04
CA LYS A 67 2.93 -6.43 17.25
C LYS A 67 2.05 -5.45 18.02
N ASP A 68 1.45 -4.49 17.31
CA ASP A 68 0.46 -3.57 17.90
C ASP A 68 -0.84 -4.32 18.21
N VAL A 69 -1.27 -4.25 19.47
CA VAL A 69 -2.52 -4.84 19.97
C VAL A 69 -3.34 -3.82 20.73
N LEU A 70 -4.67 -3.94 20.69
CA LEU A 70 -5.57 -3.11 21.45
C LEU A 70 -5.68 -3.69 22.88
N THR A 71 -5.43 -2.85 23.87
CA THR A 71 -5.55 -3.23 25.27
C THR A 71 -6.95 -2.94 25.83
N GLU A 72 -7.26 -3.43 27.02
CA GLU A 72 -8.47 -3.05 27.75
C GLU A 72 -8.32 -1.72 28.50
N GLN A 73 -7.11 -1.17 28.57
CA GLN A 73 -6.83 0.09 29.24
C GLN A 73 -7.36 1.27 28.41
N THR A 74 -8.02 2.21 29.08
CA THR A 74 -8.55 3.41 28.44
C THR A 74 -7.95 4.68 29.02
N VAL A 75 -7.75 5.63 28.13
CA VAL A 75 -7.42 7.03 28.47
C VAL A 75 -8.49 7.96 27.91
N ILE A 76 -8.50 9.18 28.39
CA ILE A 76 -9.48 10.20 27.99
C ILE A 76 -8.77 11.46 27.50
N HIS A 77 -9.27 12.03 26.40
CA HIS A 77 -8.73 13.24 25.81
C HIS A 77 -9.81 14.15 25.22
N ARG A 78 -9.47 15.42 25.00
CA ARG A 78 -10.21 16.37 24.18
C ARG A 78 -9.77 16.26 22.71
N ALA A 79 -10.60 16.71 21.78
CA ALA A 79 -10.30 16.68 20.36
C ALA A 79 -8.98 17.38 20.02
N ASP A 80 -8.70 18.50 20.67
CA ASP A 80 -7.52 19.33 20.41
C ASP A 80 -6.18 18.67 20.79
N ALA A 81 -6.20 17.60 21.59
CA ALA A 81 -5.03 16.79 21.90
C ALA A 81 -4.80 15.66 20.88
N LEU A 82 -5.78 15.37 20.03
CA LEU A 82 -5.82 14.18 19.19
C LEU A 82 -5.46 14.47 17.74
N ARG A 83 -4.95 13.44 17.06
CA ARG A 83 -4.70 13.39 15.61
C ARG A 83 -5.21 12.06 15.09
N VAL A 84 -6.00 12.07 14.05
CA VAL A 84 -6.43 10.84 13.36
C VAL A 84 -5.22 10.19 12.69
N ILE A 85 -5.07 8.89 12.88
CA ILE A 85 -4.02 8.08 12.26
C ILE A 85 -4.65 6.86 11.57
N PRO A 86 -3.97 6.25 10.60
CA PRO A 86 -4.35 4.94 10.08
C PRO A 86 -4.39 3.89 11.20
N ASP A 87 -5.22 2.85 11.03
CA ASP A 87 -5.36 1.75 12.00
C ASP A 87 -4.01 1.03 12.23
N PRO A 88 -3.35 1.16 13.39
CA PRO A 88 -2.04 0.55 13.63
C PRO A 88 -2.12 -0.95 13.96
N ILE A 89 -3.33 -1.46 14.29
CA ILE A 89 -3.56 -2.87 14.63
C ILE A 89 -3.96 -3.69 13.42
N LYS A 90 -4.68 -3.09 12.48
CA LYS A 90 -4.59 -3.66 11.16
C LYS A 90 -3.09 -3.60 10.88
N SER A 91 -2.40 -4.73 11.23
CA SER A 91 -1.10 -4.97 10.64
C SER A 91 -1.24 -4.35 9.29
N MET A 92 -0.33 -3.47 8.87
CA MET A 92 -0.37 -2.99 7.52
C MET A 92 -0.56 -4.26 6.67
N LYS A 93 -1.83 -4.68 6.48
CA LYS A 93 -2.21 -5.25 5.22
C LYS A 93 -1.86 -4.08 4.35
N THR A 94 -0.60 -4.04 4.04
CA THR A 94 0.00 -3.08 3.17
C THR A 94 -1.00 -3.04 2.06
N PHE A 95 -1.61 -1.90 1.83
CA PHE A 95 -2.50 -1.70 0.71
C PHE A 95 -1.64 -1.79 -0.55
N PHE A 96 -1.15 -2.98 -0.81
CA PHE A 96 -0.25 -3.32 -1.87
C PHE A 96 -0.98 -4.25 -2.78
N SER A 97 -1.80 -3.72 -3.64
CA SER A 97 -2.47 -4.51 -4.66
C SER A 97 -2.13 -3.99 -6.05
N ALA A 98 -0.93 -4.31 -6.50
CA ALA A 98 -0.65 -4.40 -7.92
C ALA A 98 0.33 -5.52 -8.17
N GLU A 99 0.07 -6.30 -9.18
CA GLU A 99 0.87 -7.45 -9.51
C GLU A 99 2.21 -7.04 -10.12
N ILE A 100 3.26 -6.85 -9.32
CA ILE A 100 4.61 -7.05 -9.83
C ILE A 100 4.85 -8.55 -9.83
N LYS A 101 4.98 -9.13 -11.01
CA LYS A 101 5.40 -10.52 -11.16
C LYS A 101 6.92 -10.53 -11.24
N ALA A 102 7.59 -10.92 -10.16
CA ALA A 102 9.00 -11.24 -10.23
C ALA A 102 9.14 -12.64 -10.81
N LYS A 103 9.56 -12.72 -12.07
CA LYS A 103 9.88 -13.97 -12.77
C LYS A 103 11.30 -14.39 -12.42
N GLU A 104 11.63 -15.66 -12.65
CA GLU A 104 13.01 -16.13 -12.53
C GLU A 104 13.96 -15.27 -13.37
N ASN A 105 15.21 -15.18 -12.94
CA ASN A 105 16.30 -14.44 -13.62
C ASN A 105 16.21 -12.90 -13.60
N GLY A 106 15.59 -12.30 -12.59
CA GLY A 106 15.66 -10.85 -12.40
C GLY A 106 14.65 -10.05 -13.21
N VAL A 107 13.64 -10.69 -13.81
CA VAL A 107 12.56 -9.99 -14.51
C VAL A 107 11.47 -9.60 -13.53
N VAL A 108 11.01 -8.34 -13.61
CA VAL A 108 9.86 -7.81 -12.87
C VAL A 108 8.87 -7.18 -13.83
N GLU A 109 7.59 -7.41 -13.59
CA GLU A 109 6.51 -6.91 -14.46
C GLU A 109 5.33 -6.41 -13.63
N GLY A 110 4.64 -5.41 -14.13
CA GLY A 110 3.44 -4.88 -13.50
C GLY A 110 3.00 -3.54 -14.10
N TYR A 111 1.92 -2.98 -13.59
CA TYR A 111 1.50 -1.65 -13.99
C TYR A 111 2.39 -0.58 -13.36
N LEU A 112 2.96 0.27 -14.21
CA LEU A 112 3.70 1.46 -13.82
C LEU A 112 2.76 2.64 -13.55
N VAL A 113 1.70 2.73 -14.35
CA VAL A 113 0.61 3.69 -14.22
C VAL A 113 -0.70 2.92 -14.41
N ARG A 114 -1.72 3.22 -13.58
CA ARG A 114 -3.07 2.72 -13.77
C ARG A 114 -4.01 3.83 -14.19
N PHE A 115 -4.88 3.54 -15.15
CA PHE A 115 -5.95 4.45 -15.50
C PHE A 115 -7.06 4.39 -14.44
N GLY A 116 -7.64 5.56 -14.17
CA GLY A 116 -8.68 5.74 -13.17
C GLY A 116 -9.63 6.87 -13.56
N ASN A 117 -10.27 7.43 -12.56
CA ASN A 117 -11.18 8.56 -12.70
C ASN A 117 -11.23 9.33 -11.36
N SER A 118 -12.01 10.39 -11.29
CA SER A 118 -12.11 11.24 -10.09
C SER A 118 -12.55 10.55 -8.79
N ASN A 119 -13.09 9.32 -8.86
CA ASN A 119 -13.46 8.50 -7.70
C ASN A 119 -12.43 7.39 -7.41
N ASP A 120 -11.43 7.23 -8.28
CA ASP A 120 -10.42 6.18 -8.22
C ASP A 120 -9.05 6.80 -8.50
N THR A 121 -8.54 7.49 -7.49
CA THR A 121 -7.30 8.28 -7.52
C THR A 121 -6.18 7.58 -6.79
N ASP A 122 -4.95 8.01 -7.03
CA ASP A 122 -3.81 7.67 -6.20
C ASP A 122 -3.83 8.39 -4.83
N LEU A 123 -2.76 8.24 -4.04
CA LEU A 123 -2.62 8.85 -2.71
C LEU A 123 -2.47 10.39 -2.75
N GLU A 124 -2.09 10.95 -3.90
CA GLU A 124 -1.97 12.39 -4.13
C GLU A 124 -3.27 13.00 -4.68
N LYS A 125 -4.32 12.18 -4.84
CA LYS A 125 -5.61 12.50 -5.49
C LYS A 125 -5.47 12.75 -6.99
N ASP A 126 -4.43 12.24 -7.60
CA ASP A 126 -4.23 12.26 -9.04
C ASP A 126 -4.84 11.00 -9.68
N TYR A 127 -5.26 11.13 -10.93
CA TYR A 127 -5.64 10.00 -11.77
C TYR A 127 -5.20 10.21 -13.21
N PHE A 128 -4.86 9.12 -13.85
CA PHE A 128 -4.45 9.06 -15.25
C PHE A 128 -5.58 8.50 -16.09
N THR A 129 -5.62 8.88 -17.35
CA THR A 129 -6.56 8.35 -18.34
C THR A 129 -5.81 7.93 -19.59
N LYS A 130 -6.51 7.28 -20.54
CA LYS A 130 -5.93 6.97 -21.87
C LYS A 130 -5.52 8.21 -22.65
N SER A 131 -6.10 9.38 -22.33
CA SER A 131 -5.79 10.65 -22.99
C SER A 131 -4.62 11.41 -22.35
N THR A 132 -4.04 10.89 -21.28
CA THR A 132 -2.85 11.50 -20.66
C THR A 132 -1.68 11.45 -21.65
N ASP A 133 -1.07 12.61 -21.91
CA ASP A 133 0.18 12.72 -22.69
C ASP A 133 1.37 12.22 -21.86
N PHE A 134 1.92 11.07 -22.19
CA PHE A 134 3.10 10.51 -21.53
C PHE A 134 4.44 10.95 -22.14
N GLY A 135 4.40 11.85 -23.13
CA GLY A 135 5.58 12.38 -23.83
C GLY A 135 6.09 11.50 -24.98
N PHE A 136 5.38 10.42 -25.29
CA PHE A 136 5.59 9.56 -26.46
C PHE A 136 4.27 8.87 -26.85
N GLU A 137 4.16 8.50 -28.12
CA GLU A 137 2.99 7.81 -28.65
C GLU A 137 3.10 6.30 -28.45
N PHE A 138 1.96 5.65 -28.19
CA PHE A 138 1.84 4.20 -28.06
C PHE A 138 1.09 3.57 -29.25
N ASP A 139 1.33 4.11 -30.44
CA ASP A 139 0.66 3.63 -31.64
C ASP A 139 1.05 2.17 -31.97
N ASN A 140 0.04 1.40 -32.41
CA ASN A 140 0.20 0.03 -32.93
C ASN A 140 0.90 -0.98 -32.00
N GLY A 141 0.82 -0.79 -30.67
CA GLY A 141 1.43 -1.70 -29.70
C GLY A 141 2.94 -1.50 -29.54
N GLU A 142 3.45 -0.36 -29.94
CA GLU A 142 4.85 0.01 -29.72
C GLU A 142 5.21 0.00 -28.24
N SER A 143 6.45 -0.34 -27.95
CA SER A 143 7.00 -0.33 -26.61
C SER A 143 8.15 0.66 -26.51
N HIS A 144 8.17 1.42 -25.40
CA HIS A 144 9.22 2.38 -25.14
C HIS A 144 10.19 1.85 -24.09
N LYS A 145 11.49 2.05 -24.32
CA LYS A 145 12.52 1.68 -23.33
C LYS A 145 12.57 2.71 -22.22
N LEU A 146 12.61 2.23 -20.99
CA LEU A 146 12.66 3.06 -19.81
C LEU A 146 13.68 2.50 -18.79
N GLY A 147 14.47 3.38 -18.16
CA GLY A 147 15.37 2.98 -17.09
C GLY A 147 14.60 2.61 -15.83
N LEU A 148 15.08 1.57 -15.13
CA LEU A 148 14.56 1.19 -13.83
C LEU A 148 15.51 1.65 -12.74
N TYR A 149 14.94 2.31 -11.72
CA TYR A 149 15.66 2.81 -10.55
C TYR A 149 15.07 2.20 -9.27
N TYR A 150 15.74 2.41 -8.16
CA TYR A 150 15.18 2.16 -6.84
C TYR A 150 14.86 3.49 -6.17
N ASN A 151 13.64 3.56 -5.61
CA ASN A 151 13.15 4.70 -4.83
C ASN A 151 13.39 6.07 -5.52
N HIS A 152 13.10 6.18 -6.82
CA HIS A 152 13.27 7.40 -7.66
C HIS A 152 14.71 7.97 -7.65
N GLY A 153 15.70 7.13 -7.43
CA GLY A 153 17.08 7.58 -7.27
C GLY A 153 17.35 8.35 -5.96
N MET A 154 16.42 8.30 -5.00
CA MET A 154 16.55 8.96 -3.69
C MET A 154 17.22 8.08 -2.63
N ASP A 155 17.57 6.85 -2.94
CA ASP A 155 18.32 5.99 -2.03
C ASP A 155 19.73 6.54 -1.82
N LYS A 156 20.15 6.62 -0.55
CA LYS A 156 21.45 7.24 -0.20
C LYS A 156 22.65 6.44 -0.71
N THR A 157 22.50 5.14 -0.91
CA THR A 157 23.57 4.24 -1.34
C THR A 157 23.63 4.14 -2.86
N LEU A 158 22.48 3.92 -3.50
CA LEU A 158 22.38 3.76 -4.96
C LEU A 158 22.30 5.10 -5.70
N GLY A 159 21.72 6.13 -5.06
CA GLY A 159 21.47 7.41 -5.69
C GLY A 159 20.72 7.23 -7.02
N THR A 160 21.23 7.87 -8.07
CA THR A 160 20.67 7.80 -9.42
C THR A 160 21.16 6.61 -10.25
N LYS A 161 21.73 5.57 -9.63
CA LYS A 161 22.13 4.35 -10.32
C LYS A 161 20.92 3.61 -10.86
N LYS A 162 20.96 3.27 -12.14
CA LYS A 162 19.98 2.38 -12.75
C LYS A 162 20.23 0.96 -12.30
N ILE A 163 19.18 0.29 -11.83
CA ILE A 163 19.23 -1.12 -11.42
C ILE A 163 18.78 -2.07 -12.53
N GLY A 164 18.33 -1.52 -13.66
CA GLY A 164 17.89 -2.29 -14.81
C GLY A 164 17.27 -1.43 -15.90
N TYR A 165 16.70 -2.10 -16.89
CA TYR A 165 15.97 -1.49 -17.99
C TYR A 165 14.75 -2.33 -18.36
N GLY A 166 13.70 -1.67 -18.81
CA GLY A 166 12.50 -2.33 -19.25
C GLY A 166 11.83 -1.65 -20.41
N THR A 167 10.70 -2.20 -20.78
CA THR A 167 9.81 -1.66 -21.83
C THR A 167 8.44 -1.40 -21.24
N VAL A 168 7.86 -0.27 -21.60
CA VAL A 168 6.50 0.12 -21.25
C VAL A 168 5.59 -0.04 -22.47
N LYS A 169 4.37 -0.57 -22.25
CA LYS A 169 3.30 -0.69 -23.24
C LYS A 169 2.01 -0.18 -22.64
N MET A 170 1.16 0.43 -23.45
CA MET A 170 -0.17 0.85 -23.03
C MET A 170 -1.19 -0.27 -23.30
N ASP A 171 -2.10 -0.49 -22.35
CA ASP A 171 -3.30 -1.30 -22.52
C ASP A 171 -4.55 -0.56 -22.00
N ASP A 172 -5.67 -1.28 -21.91
CA ASP A 172 -6.93 -0.69 -21.42
C ASP A 172 -6.93 -0.31 -19.94
N LYS A 173 -5.98 -0.82 -19.15
CA LYS A 173 -5.91 -0.62 -17.71
C LYS A 173 -4.83 0.37 -17.30
N GLY A 174 -3.86 0.66 -18.19
CA GLY A 174 -2.75 1.53 -17.87
C GLY A 174 -1.50 1.30 -18.69
N LEU A 175 -0.37 1.65 -18.12
CA LEU A 175 0.96 1.41 -18.67
C LEU A 175 1.58 0.19 -18.00
N TRP A 176 1.65 -0.92 -18.74
CA TRP A 176 2.35 -2.13 -18.31
C TRP A 176 3.84 -2.01 -18.56
N TYR A 177 4.65 -2.30 -17.54
CA TYR A 177 6.10 -2.26 -17.58
C TYR A 177 6.69 -3.64 -17.31
N SER A 178 7.62 -4.06 -18.15
CA SER A 178 8.39 -5.29 -18.00
C SER A 178 9.87 -4.95 -18.02
N ALA A 179 10.59 -5.26 -16.96
CA ALA A 179 11.98 -4.87 -16.78
C ALA A 179 12.88 -6.03 -16.36
N GLN A 180 14.11 -5.98 -16.85
CA GLN A 180 15.21 -6.84 -16.45
C GLN A 180 16.13 -6.08 -15.51
N LEU A 181 16.31 -6.57 -14.29
CA LEU A 181 17.32 -6.09 -13.36
C LEU A 181 18.71 -6.62 -13.73
N ASP A 182 19.73 -5.85 -13.38
CA ASP A 182 21.11 -6.26 -13.52
C ASP A 182 21.48 -7.28 -12.41
N MET A 183 21.36 -8.56 -12.74
CA MET A 183 21.61 -9.65 -11.78
C MET A 183 23.09 -9.91 -11.54
N ALA A 184 24.01 -9.20 -12.19
CA ALA A 184 25.43 -9.22 -11.84
C ALA A 184 25.75 -8.29 -10.66
N ASP A 185 24.89 -7.31 -10.39
CA ASP A 185 25.02 -6.34 -9.31
C ASP A 185 24.31 -6.83 -8.04
N GLU A 186 25.02 -6.88 -6.91
CA GLU A 186 24.50 -7.37 -5.64
C GLU A 186 23.31 -6.52 -5.10
N TYR A 187 23.32 -5.21 -5.33
CA TYR A 187 22.21 -4.35 -4.95
C TYR A 187 20.96 -4.64 -5.77
N SER A 188 21.10 -4.81 -7.08
CA SER A 188 19.98 -5.17 -7.95
C SER A 188 19.38 -6.51 -7.57
N LYS A 189 20.20 -7.49 -7.17
CA LYS A 189 19.73 -8.76 -6.61
C LYS A 189 18.91 -8.56 -5.33
N MET A 190 19.41 -7.74 -4.41
CA MET A 190 18.69 -7.44 -3.15
C MET A 190 17.34 -6.78 -3.44
N ILE A 191 17.28 -5.82 -4.36
CA ILE A 191 16.02 -5.17 -4.76
C ILE A 191 15.07 -6.17 -5.43
N TYR A 192 15.60 -7.06 -6.27
CA TYR A 192 14.82 -8.13 -6.86
C TYR A 192 14.22 -9.07 -5.80
N ASP A 193 14.99 -9.44 -4.77
CA ASP A 193 14.50 -10.27 -3.67
C ASP A 193 13.41 -9.57 -2.84
N LEU A 194 13.49 -8.25 -2.67
CA LEU A 194 12.42 -7.46 -2.06
C LEU A 194 11.16 -7.47 -2.94
N ALA A 195 11.31 -7.33 -4.26
CA ALA A 195 10.20 -7.42 -5.20
C ALA A 195 9.54 -8.80 -5.18
N LYS A 196 10.33 -9.89 -5.16
CA LYS A 196 9.82 -11.27 -5.00
C LYS A 196 9.02 -11.47 -3.72
N LYS A 197 9.42 -10.81 -2.63
CA LYS A 197 8.71 -10.84 -1.35
C LYS A 197 7.46 -9.95 -1.32
N GLY A 198 7.14 -9.28 -2.44
CA GLY A 198 5.99 -8.39 -2.52
C GLY A 198 6.14 -7.11 -1.69
N GLN A 199 7.36 -6.67 -1.42
CA GLN A 199 7.65 -5.50 -0.59
C GLN A 199 7.83 -4.21 -1.38
N LEU A 200 7.81 -4.29 -2.71
CA LEU A 200 7.98 -3.15 -3.61
C LEU A 200 6.82 -3.03 -4.59
N GLY A 201 6.53 -1.81 -4.99
CA GLY A 201 5.62 -1.46 -6.06
C GLY A 201 6.33 -0.67 -7.15
N PHE A 202 5.70 -0.57 -8.34
CA PHE A 202 6.14 0.36 -9.36
C PHE A 202 5.63 1.77 -9.11
N SER A 203 6.48 2.73 -9.37
CA SER A 203 6.14 4.14 -9.39
C SER A 203 6.78 4.80 -10.61
N SER A 204 6.03 5.65 -11.30
CA SER A 204 6.52 6.41 -12.44
C SER A 204 7.04 7.77 -12.01
N GLY A 205 8.08 8.27 -12.66
CA GLY A 205 8.60 9.62 -12.44
C GLY A 205 8.50 10.48 -13.70
N SER A 206 8.16 11.75 -13.49
CA SER A 206 8.18 12.79 -14.51
C SER A 206 8.95 14.03 -14.00
N ALA A 207 9.48 14.83 -14.90
CA ALA A 207 10.02 16.12 -14.53
C ALA A 207 8.86 17.07 -14.15
N SER A 208 8.92 17.69 -12.98
CA SER A 208 7.82 18.49 -12.42
C SER A 208 7.33 19.63 -13.34
N HIS A 209 8.24 20.22 -14.12
CA HIS A 209 7.91 21.28 -15.09
C HIS A 209 7.21 20.76 -16.36
N MET A 210 7.08 19.44 -16.52
CA MET A 210 6.40 18.77 -17.64
C MET A 210 5.14 18.03 -17.18
N VAL A 211 4.62 18.36 -16.01
CA VAL A 211 3.38 17.81 -15.47
C VAL A 211 2.27 18.85 -15.59
N GLU A 212 1.15 18.45 -16.22
CA GLU A 212 -0.06 19.26 -16.33
C GLU A 212 -1.20 18.54 -15.62
N ARG A 213 -1.85 19.25 -14.69
CA ARG A 213 -2.95 18.76 -13.87
C ARG A 213 -4.18 19.63 -14.08
N GLU A 214 -5.34 19.00 -14.25
CA GLU A 214 -6.63 19.69 -14.30
C GLU A 214 -7.49 19.27 -13.11
N MET A 215 -8.01 20.26 -12.37
CA MET A 215 -8.85 20.00 -11.21
C MET A 215 -10.23 19.50 -11.65
N MET A 216 -10.61 18.32 -11.19
CA MET A 216 -11.89 17.66 -11.44
C MET A 216 -12.61 17.38 -10.11
N GLY A 217 -13.26 18.42 -9.56
CA GLY A 217 -13.89 18.35 -8.24
C GLY A 217 -12.85 18.34 -7.10
N LYS A 218 -12.69 17.19 -6.43
CA LYS A 218 -11.69 16.99 -5.35
C LYS A 218 -10.47 16.22 -5.81
N ALA A 219 -10.41 15.85 -7.08
CA ALA A 219 -9.33 15.07 -7.68
C ALA A 219 -8.64 15.88 -8.79
N PHE A 220 -7.50 15.43 -9.26
CA PHE A 220 -6.77 16.02 -10.38
C PHE A 220 -6.60 15.01 -11.50
N GLU A 221 -7.08 15.35 -12.68
CA GLU A 221 -6.75 14.61 -13.89
C GLU A 221 -5.38 15.01 -14.39
N ILE A 222 -4.51 14.05 -14.57
CA ILE A 222 -3.19 14.28 -15.16
C ILE A 222 -3.35 14.35 -16.67
N LYS A 223 -3.21 15.55 -17.24
CA LYS A 223 -3.27 15.78 -18.68
C LYS A 223 -1.95 15.48 -19.36
N ARG A 224 -0.85 15.78 -18.67
CA ARG A 224 0.50 15.49 -19.16
C ARG A 224 1.39 14.96 -18.02
N TRP A 225 2.07 13.87 -18.31
CA TRP A 225 3.06 13.23 -17.47
C TRP A 225 4.20 12.72 -18.33
N ALA A 226 5.13 13.59 -18.71
CA ALA A 226 6.27 13.20 -19.54
C ALA A 226 7.10 12.15 -18.78
N LEU A 227 6.85 10.87 -19.08
CA LEU A 227 7.39 9.71 -18.36
C LEU A 227 8.91 9.65 -18.53
N ALA A 228 9.65 9.91 -17.46
CA ALA A 228 11.10 10.01 -17.47
C ALA A 228 11.78 8.74 -16.95
N GLU A 229 11.15 8.04 -15.97
CA GLU A 229 11.73 6.86 -15.35
C GLU A 229 10.65 5.95 -14.74
N ALA A 230 11.04 4.70 -14.47
CA ALA A 230 10.31 3.77 -13.64
C ALA A 230 11.12 3.43 -12.39
N SER A 231 10.46 3.27 -11.26
CA SER A 231 11.11 2.90 -10.02
C SER A 231 10.41 1.75 -9.33
N LEU A 232 11.20 0.89 -8.70
CA LEU A 232 10.74 0.01 -7.64
C LEU A 232 10.87 0.76 -6.31
N THR A 233 9.75 0.89 -5.58
CA THR A 233 9.73 1.61 -4.30
C THR A 233 8.86 0.91 -3.27
N PRO A 234 9.18 0.99 -1.97
CA PRO A 234 8.32 0.49 -0.91
C PRO A 234 7.05 1.33 -0.71
N THR A 235 7.00 2.56 -1.26
CA THR A 235 5.92 3.52 -1.06
C THR A 235 5.50 4.20 -2.38
N PRO A 236 4.94 3.47 -3.35
CA PRO A 236 4.44 4.09 -4.58
C PRO A 236 3.23 4.98 -4.29
N ALA A 237 3.10 6.09 -5.02
CA ALA A 237 1.95 6.99 -4.92
C ALA A 237 0.65 6.28 -5.34
N GLU A 238 0.71 5.44 -6.36
CA GLU A 238 -0.42 4.62 -6.79
C GLU A 238 -0.48 3.32 -5.98
N SER A 239 -1.33 3.30 -4.97
CA SER A 239 -1.47 2.14 -4.06
C SER A 239 -1.90 0.85 -4.78
N ARG A 240 -2.59 0.96 -5.91
CA ARG A 240 -2.99 -0.17 -6.76
C ARG A 240 -1.81 -0.77 -7.53
N ASN A 241 -0.67 -0.06 -7.63
CA ASN A 241 0.57 -0.54 -8.24
C ASN A 241 1.45 -1.32 -7.26
N MET A 242 1.00 -1.53 -6.04
CA MET A 242 1.72 -2.35 -5.08
C MET A 242 1.30 -3.80 -5.20
N VAL A 243 2.26 -4.68 -5.01
CA VAL A 243 2.03 -6.12 -5.02
C VAL A 243 1.11 -6.48 -3.87
N GLU A 244 -0.04 -7.07 -4.14
CA GLU A 244 -0.62 -7.97 -3.16
C GLU A 244 0.35 -9.12 -2.98
N ALA A 245 1.16 -9.04 -1.94
CA ALA A 245 1.59 -10.26 -1.33
C ALA A 245 0.32 -10.92 -0.79
N LYS A 246 -0.31 -11.78 -1.58
CA LYS A 246 -1.26 -12.75 -1.05
C LYS A 246 -0.45 -13.62 -0.12
N ARG A 247 -0.28 -13.16 1.12
CA ARG A 247 0.21 -13.97 2.21
C ARG A 247 -0.91 -14.96 2.51
N TYR A 248 -0.82 -16.11 1.91
CA TYR A 248 -1.67 -17.22 2.30
C TYR A 248 -1.09 -17.74 3.62
N PHE A 249 -1.86 -17.58 4.67
CA PHE A 249 -1.67 -18.32 5.89
C PHE A 249 -2.54 -19.58 5.76
N ASP A 250 -1.98 -20.72 6.12
CA ASP A 250 -2.78 -21.95 6.30
C ASP A 250 -3.73 -21.80 7.52
N GLU A 251 -4.56 -22.81 7.74
CA GLU A 251 -5.53 -22.80 8.84
C GLU A 251 -4.85 -22.69 10.22
N GLU A 252 -3.56 -23.04 10.32
CA GLU A 252 -2.74 -22.92 11.52
C GLU A 252 -1.98 -21.58 11.61
N GLY A 253 -2.21 -20.65 10.67
CA GLY A 253 -1.60 -19.32 10.67
C GLY A 253 -0.12 -19.29 10.25
N ARG A 254 0.38 -20.36 9.61
CA ARG A 254 1.76 -20.41 9.08
C ARG A 254 1.81 -19.80 7.68
N PHE A 255 2.90 -19.12 7.38
CA PHE A 255 3.15 -18.59 6.04
C PHE A 255 3.31 -19.74 5.02
N VAL A 256 2.47 -19.72 3.99
CA VAL A 256 2.57 -20.63 2.85
C VAL A 256 3.06 -19.85 1.64
N ASP A 257 4.18 -20.26 1.05
CA ASP A 257 4.71 -19.67 -0.18
C ASP A 257 3.71 -19.90 -1.34
N TYR A 258 3.60 -18.93 -2.23
CA TYR A 258 2.73 -19.00 -3.42
C TYR A 258 3.01 -20.26 -4.26
N THR A 259 4.27 -20.65 -4.40
CA THR A 259 4.70 -21.87 -5.10
C THR A 259 4.14 -23.15 -4.46
N ASP A 260 3.96 -23.17 -3.14
CA ASP A 260 3.41 -24.34 -2.44
C ASP A 260 1.89 -24.44 -2.60
N LYS A 261 1.20 -23.31 -2.79
CA LYS A 261 -0.24 -23.33 -3.10
C LYS A 261 -0.50 -23.80 -4.52
N GLU A 262 0.25 -23.28 -5.50
CA GLU A 262 0.15 -23.77 -6.89
C GLU A 262 0.44 -25.26 -7.00
N LYS A 263 1.45 -25.75 -6.28
CA LYS A 263 1.74 -27.18 -6.21
C LYS A 263 0.61 -28.00 -5.59
N ARG A 264 -0.07 -27.48 -4.53
CA ARG A 264 -1.21 -28.16 -3.92
C ARG A 264 -2.46 -28.14 -4.80
N GLU A 265 -2.70 -27.04 -5.53
CA GLU A 265 -3.81 -26.97 -6.50
C GLU A 265 -3.57 -27.84 -7.73
N MET A 266 -2.31 -27.96 -8.20
CA MET A 266 -1.93 -28.87 -9.26
C MET A 266 -2.01 -30.34 -8.82
N SER A 267 -1.59 -30.67 -7.58
CA SER A 267 -1.75 -32.04 -7.07
C SER A 267 -3.21 -32.44 -6.89
N LYS A 268 -4.08 -31.54 -6.42
CA LYS A 268 -5.52 -31.81 -6.36
C LYS A 268 -6.16 -32.01 -7.74
N LYS A 269 -5.78 -31.16 -8.71
CA LYS A 269 -6.26 -31.36 -10.09
C LYS A 269 -5.79 -32.68 -10.70
N SER A 270 -4.57 -33.11 -10.42
CA SER A 270 -4.07 -34.41 -10.89
C SER A 270 -4.74 -35.59 -10.18
N GLU A 271 -5.12 -35.46 -8.92
CA GLU A 271 -5.89 -36.49 -8.19
C GLU A 271 -7.32 -36.59 -8.72
N ASP A 272 -8.00 -35.45 -8.98
CA ASP A 272 -9.34 -35.42 -9.56
C ASP A 272 -9.36 -35.95 -11.03
N GLU A 273 -8.32 -35.70 -11.82
CA GLU A 273 -8.18 -36.28 -13.17
C GLU A 273 -7.89 -37.79 -13.14
N TYR A 274 -7.14 -38.28 -12.14
CA TYR A 274 -6.87 -39.71 -11.96
C TYR A 274 -8.11 -40.48 -11.48
N GLU A 275 -8.95 -39.86 -10.64
CA GLU A 275 -10.21 -40.50 -10.23
C GLU A 275 -11.26 -40.56 -11.35
N MET A 276 -11.28 -39.54 -12.26
CA MET A 276 -12.19 -39.59 -13.43
C MET A 276 -11.79 -40.63 -14.46
N ASP A 277 -10.47 -40.79 -14.72
CA ASP A 277 -9.97 -41.80 -15.67
C ASP A 277 -10.13 -43.26 -15.16
N SER A 278 -10.17 -43.45 -13.83
CA SER A 278 -10.36 -44.79 -13.24
C SER A 278 -11.79 -45.29 -13.27
N HIS A 279 -12.77 -44.40 -13.52
CA HIS A 279 -14.19 -44.78 -13.66
C HIS A 279 -14.66 -45.02 -15.10
N GLU A 280 -13.82 -44.78 -16.11
CA GLU A 280 -14.16 -45.07 -17.52
C GLU A 280 -13.64 -46.42 -18.02
N VAL A 281 -12.98 -47.23 -17.20
CA VAL A 281 -12.38 -48.51 -17.61
C VAL A 281 -13.22 -49.75 -17.17
N ASP A 282 -14.32 -49.56 -16.43
CA ASP A 282 -15.21 -50.65 -16.00
C ASP A 282 -16.65 -50.48 -16.56
N ASN A 283 -16.79 -50.53 -17.91
CA ASN A 283 -18.05 -50.81 -18.58
C ASN A 283 -17.81 -51.51 -19.94
#